data_15a9061937ca2f783927406f2429377f
#
_entry.id   15a9061937ca2f783927406f2429377f
#
_cell.length_a   1.000
_cell.length_b   1.000
_cell.length_c   1.000
_cell.angle_alpha   90.00
_cell.angle_beta   90.00
_cell.angle_gamma   90.00
#
_symmetry.space_group_name_H-M   'P 1'
#
loop_
_entity.id
_entity.type
_entity.pdbx_description
1 polymer ?
#
loop_
_entity_poly.entity_id
_entity_poly.type
_entity_poly.pdbx_seq_one_letter_code
_entity_poly.pdbx_strand_id
1 'polypeptide(L)'
;MTMMTICLKTLLVLIMAFAVFWTAIAILFRKEIKAVFDRDPAAVNFLEVLLTYSGLHAIIFYRVTHSLRAMGVPFLPRGMSQLARFLTGIEIHPGAEIGDRFFIDHGMGVVIGETTIIGDDVLLYQGVTLGGTGLEKGKRHPTIGSNVVVGTGAKILGNITIGDNSYIGANAVVIKDVPPNSTVVGVPGRITKQDGKKIDFSLDHIHVLDPLLQEIEELKKRLDKLEK
;
A
#
# COMPACT_ATOMS: atom_id res chain seq x y z
N MET A 1 15.83 -40.44 33.57
CA MET A 1 15.02 -39.23 33.22
C MET A 1 13.82 -39.72 32.45
N THR A 2 12.62 -39.51 32.92
CA THR A 2 11.40 -40.10 32.29
C THR A 2 11.10 -39.33 30.97
N MET A 3 10.48 -40.03 30.02
CA MET A 3 10.06 -39.42 28.72
C MET A 3 9.23 -38.16 28.94
N MET A 4 8.39 -38.13 29.97
CA MET A 4 7.61 -36.97 30.39
C MET A 4 8.49 -35.77 30.77
N THR A 5 9.62 -35.97 31.47
CA THR A 5 10.54 -34.88 31.84
C THR A 5 11.26 -34.31 30.62
N ILE A 6 11.57 -35.14 29.62
CA ILE A 6 12.16 -34.67 28.35
C ILE A 6 11.14 -33.83 27.57
N CYS A 7 9.92 -34.31 27.41
CA CYS A 7 8.85 -33.61 26.73
C CYS A 7 8.57 -32.22 27.38
N LEU A 8 8.52 -32.17 28.71
CA LEU A 8 8.28 -30.91 29.43
C LEU A 8 9.42 -29.91 29.23
N LYS A 9 10.70 -30.36 29.29
CA LYS A 9 11.85 -29.51 29.03
C LYS A 9 11.88 -29.00 27.60
N THR A 10 11.59 -29.85 26.61
CA THR A 10 11.53 -29.48 25.21
C THR A 10 10.43 -28.44 24.97
N LEU A 11 9.24 -28.64 25.54
CA LEU A 11 8.15 -27.65 25.46
C LEU A 11 8.55 -26.30 26.06
N LEU A 12 9.19 -26.30 27.23
CA LEU A 12 9.65 -25.08 27.88
C LEU A 12 10.68 -24.32 27.02
N VAL A 13 11.64 -25.03 26.42
CA VAL A 13 12.63 -24.45 25.51
C VAL A 13 11.94 -23.82 24.28
N LEU A 14 10.95 -24.49 23.71
CA LEU A 14 10.21 -23.97 22.55
C LEU A 14 9.42 -22.70 22.92
N ILE A 15 8.77 -22.69 24.08
CA ILE A 15 8.05 -21.50 24.60
C ILE A 15 9.03 -20.34 24.80
N MET A 16 10.19 -20.58 25.42
CA MET A 16 11.21 -19.56 25.62
C MET A 16 11.75 -19.04 24.29
N ALA A 17 12.06 -19.91 23.35
CA ALA A 17 12.52 -19.52 22.00
C ALA A 17 11.47 -18.68 21.27
N PHE A 18 10.20 -19.06 21.35
CA PHE A 18 9.08 -18.30 20.82
C PHE A 18 8.98 -16.91 21.45
N ALA A 19 9.04 -16.82 22.78
CA ALA A 19 9.00 -15.55 23.50
C ALA A 19 10.17 -14.63 23.12
N VAL A 20 11.39 -15.17 23.06
CA VAL A 20 12.60 -14.41 22.67
C VAL A 20 12.47 -13.90 21.24
N PHE A 21 12.02 -14.76 20.29
CA PHE A 21 11.80 -14.38 18.90
C PHE A 21 10.83 -13.21 18.78
N TRP A 22 9.66 -13.29 19.38
CA TRP A 22 8.64 -12.24 19.30
C TRP A 22 9.04 -10.97 20.06
N THR A 23 9.82 -11.09 21.14
CA THR A 23 10.39 -9.91 21.82
C THR A 23 11.39 -9.19 20.92
N ALA A 24 12.26 -9.93 20.23
CA ALA A 24 13.18 -9.34 19.25
C ALA A 24 12.44 -8.65 18.10
N ILE A 25 11.40 -9.28 17.57
CA ILE A 25 10.51 -8.67 16.55
C ILE A 25 9.88 -7.37 17.10
N ALA A 26 9.33 -7.39 18.30
CA ALA A 26 8.70 -6.22 18.92
C ALA A 26 9.68 -5.03 19.10
N ILE A 27 10.93 -5.32 19.43
CA ILE A 27 11.97 -4.28 19.56
C ILE A 27 12.39 -3.74 18.19
N LEU A 28 12.65 -4.62 17.22
CA LEU A 28 13.10 -4.26 15.88
C LEU A 28 12.05 -3.46 15.10
N PHE A 29 10.77 -3.84 15.24
CA PHE A 29 9.64 -3.28 14.48
C PHE A 29 8.75 -2.37 15.34
N ARG A 30 9.32 -1.78 16.39
CA ARG A 30 8.58 -0.89 17.32
C ARG A 30 7.91 0.30 16.63
N LYS A 31 8.51 0.81 15.54
CA LYS A 31 7.96 1.95 14.78
C LYS A 31 6.70 1.54 14.02
N GLU A 32 6.74 0.40 13.36
CA GLU A 32 5.62 -0.18 12.61
C GLU A 32 4.48 -0.58 13.56
N ILE A 33 4.80 -1.22 14.69
CA ILE A 33 3.82 -1.56 15.72
C ILE A 33 3.14 -0.30 16.28
N LYS A 34 3.94 0.74 16.59
CA LYS A 34 3.39 2.02 17.04
C LYS A 34 2.48 2.65 16.00
N ALA A 35 2.82 2.57 14.71
CA ALA A 35 1.97 3.11 13.63
C ALA A 35 0.60 2.43 13.59
N VAL A 36 0.50 1.12 13.90
CA VAL A 36 -0.78 0.41 14.02
C VAL A 36 -1.64 1.04 15.12
N PHE A 37 -1.09 1.17 16.34
CA PHE A 37 -1.84 1.76 17.46
C PHE A 37 -2.22 3.23 17.27
N ASP A 38 -1.41 3.99 16.53
CA ASP A 38 -1.69 5.40 16.26
C ASP A 38 -2.82 5.58 15.20
N ARG A 39 -3.09 4.55 14.36
CA ARG A 39 -3.92 4.68 13.16
C ARG A 39 -5.10 3.73 13.08
N ASP A 40 -5.07 2.62 13.83
CA ASP A 40 -6.18 1.68 13.89
C ASP A 40 -6.88 1.76 15.26
N PRO A 41 -8.10 2.34 15.31
CA PRO A 41 -8.88 2.39 16.56
C PRO A 41 -9.23 1.02 17.14
N ALA A 42 -9.20 -0.05 16.31
CA ALA A 42 -9.47 -1.42 16.77
C ALA A 42 -8.25 -2.07 17.43
N ALA A 43 -7.06 -1.50 17.29
CA ALA A 43 -5.84 -2.01 17.89
C ALA A 43 -5.78 -1.72 19.40
N VAL A 44 -6.29 -2.62 20.21
CA VAL A 44 -6.35 -2.45 21.68
C VAL A 44 -5.36 -3.34 22.43
N ASN A 45 -4.89 -4.42 21.82
CA ASN A 45 -4.06 -5.43 22.48
C ASN A 45 -2.74 -5.63 21.73
N PHE A 46 -1.62 -5.45 22.45
CA PHE A 46 -0.28 -5.60 21.88
C PHE A 46 -0.01 -7.00 21.30
N LEU A 47 -0.42 -8.05 22.01
CA LEU A 47 -0.22 -9.43 21.52
C LEU A 47 -1.07 -9.73 20.30
N GLU A 48 -2.28 -9.20 20.24
CA GLU A 48 -3.15 -9.31 19.09
C GLU A 48 -2.52 -8.66 17.87
N VAL A 49 -2.07 -7.40 17.99
CA VAL A 49 -1.36 -6.70 16.88
C VAL A 49 -0.15 -7.49 16.43
N LEU A 50 0.69 -7.95 17.39
CA LEU A 50 1.92 -8.66 17.06
C LEU A 50 1.68 -10.00 16.35
N LEU A 51 0.64 -10.73 16.74
CA LEU A 51 0.43 -12.11 16.30
C LEU A 51 -0.59 -12.25 15.16
N THR A 52 -1.45 -11.25 14.91
CA THR A 52 -2.58 -11.42 13.97
C THR A 52 -2.65 -10.39 12.85
N TYR A 53 -1.91 -9.28 12.93
CA TYR A 53 -1.95 -8.23 11.91
C TYR A 53 -1.15 -8.63 10.68
N SER A 54 -1.85 -9.02 9.63
CA SER A 54 -1.25 -9.46 8.36
C SER A 54 -0.38 -8.38 7.71
N GLY A 55 -0.77 -7.11 7.80
CA GLY A 55 0.01 -5.96 7.32
C GLY A 55 1.37 -5.85 8.02
N LEU A 56 1.40 -5.98 9.34
CA LEU A 56 2.64 -5.99 10.12
C LEU A 56 3.55 -7.17 9.70
N HIS A 57 2.98 -8.36 9.57
CA HIS A 57 3.75 -9.53 9.15
C HIS A 57 4.33 -9.36 7.75
N ALA A 58 3.56 -8.81 6.80
CA ALA A 58 4.05 -8.55 5.44
C ALA A 58 5.23 -7.56 5.44
N ILE A 59 5.18 -6.51 6.28
CA ILE A 59 6.26 -5.53 6.43
C ILE A 59 7.51 -6.18 7.04
N ILE A 60 7.35 -7.04 8.05
CA ILE A 60 8.47 -7.79 8.65
C ILE A 60 9.16 -8.65 7.59
N PHE A 61 8.41 -9.44 6.83
CA PHE A 61 8.95 -10.23 5.72
C PHE A 61 9.65 -9.34 4.67
N TYR A 62 9.03 -8.22 4.33
CA TYR A 62 9.60 -7.27 3.37
C TYR A 62 10.95 -6.72 3.85
N ARG A 63 11.08 -6.24 5.08
CA ARG A 63 12.35 -5.70 5.61
C ARG A 63 13.48 -6.72 5.52
N VAL A 64 13.19 -7.98 5.86
CA VAL A 64 14.15 -9.10 5.74
C VAL A 64 14.53 -9.35 4.27
N THR A 65 13.54 -9.49 3.40
CA THR A 65 13.78 -9.80 1.98
C THR A 65 14.45 -8.65 1.24
N HIS A 66 14.13 -7.41 1.59
CA HIS A 66 14.80 -6.21 1.08
C HIS A 66 16.28 -6.19 1.46
N SER A 67 16.61 -6.45 2.73
CA SER A 67 17.98 -6.52 3.21
C SER A 67 18.79 -7.62 2.51
N LEU A 68 18.20 -8.81 2.36
CA LEU A 68 18.83 -9.92 1.62
C LEU A 68 19.11 -9.55 0.15
N ARG A 69 18.15 -8.86 -0.50
CA ARG A 69 18.32 -8.35 -1.86
C ARG A 69 19.43 -7.33 -1.95
N ALA A 70 19.50 -6.39 -1.00
CA ALA A 70 20.56 -5.38 -0.94
C ALA A 70 21.96 -6.00 -0.75
N MET A 71 22.06 -7.13 -0.05
CA MET A 71 23.28 -7.92 0.07
C MET A 71 23.62 -8.74 -1.20
N GLY A 72 22.80 -8.65 -2.26
CA GLY A 72 23.03 -9.38 -3.52
C GLY A 72 22.64 -10.86 -3.48
N VAL A 73 21.88 -11.32 -2.47
CA VAL A 73 21.41 -12.71 -2.40
C VAL A 73 20.44 -12.97 -3.56
N PRO A 74 20.76 -13.92 -4.47
CA PRO A 74 19.90 -14.21 -5.60
C PRO A 74 18.72 -15.08 -5.19
N PHE A 75 17.60 -15.02 -5.93
CA PHE A 75 16.44 -15.90 -5.86
C PHE A 75 15.70 -15.93 -4.51
N LEU A 76 16.41 -16.15 -3.38
CA LEU A 76 15.83 -16.32 -2.05
C LEU A 76 14.90 -15.14 -1.62
N PRO A 77 15.29 -13.86 -1.79
CA PRO A 77 14.41 -12.74 -1.43
C PRO A 77 13.06 -12.79 -2.15
N ARG A 78 13.07 -13.12 -3.44
CA ARG A 78 11.82 -13.23 -4.22
C ARG A 78 10.99 -14.44 -3.80
N GLY A 79 11.61 -15.59 -3.53
CA GLY A 79 10.94 -16.77 -3.02
C GLY A 79 10.24 -16.50 -1.68
N MET A 80 10.95 -15.86 -0.74
CA MET A 80 10.38 -15.46 0.56
C MET A 80 9.26 -14.43 0.41
N SER A 81 9.36 -13.48 -0.52
CA SER A 81 8.29 -12.53 -0.83
C SER A 81 7.01 -13.24 -1.32
N GLN A 82 7.13 -14.31 -2.13
CA GLN A 82 5.97 -15.10 -2.56
C GLN A 82 5.38 -15.92 -1.41
N LEU A 83 6.21 -16.43 -0.50
CA LEU A 83 5.73 -17.08 0.72
C LEU A 83 4.96 -16.08 1.61
N ALA A 84 5.49 -14.87 1.80
CA ALA A 84 4.82 -13.81 2.53
C ALA A 84 3.45 -13.49 1.93
N ARG A 85 3.38 -13.35 0.59
CA ARG A 85 2.11 -13.16 -0.14
C ARG A 85 1.11 -14.28 0.14
N PHE A 86 1.56 -15.53 0.11
CA PHE A 86 0.70 -16.68 0.40
C PHE A 86 0.15 -16.65 1.84
N LEU A 87 0.98 -16.26 2.82
CA LEU A 87 0.61 -16.23 4.24
C LEU A 87 -0.24 -15.02 4.62
N THR A 88 -0.02 -13.86 3.98
CA THR A 88 -0.62 -12.57 4.39
C THR A 88 -1.65 -12.03 3.40
N GLY A 89 -1.68 -12.55 2.16
CA GLY A 89 -2.46 -11.97 1.08
C GLY A 89 -1.90 -10.66 0.50
N ILE A 90 -0.68 -10.26 0.92
CA ILE A 90 -0.04 -8.98 0.56
C ILE A 90 1.24 -9.27 -0.22
N GLU A 91 1.37 -8.71 -1.42
CA GLU A 91 2.59 -8.80 -2.22
C GLU A 91 3.41 -7.52 -2.11
N ILE A 92 4.63 -7.63 -1.54
CA ILE A 92 5.61 -6.56 -1.55
C ILE A 92 6.87 -7.08 -2.26
N HIS A 93 7.25 -6.43 -3.36
CA HIS A 93 8.47 -6.80 -4.06
C HIS A 93 9.71 -6.41 -3.24
N PRO A 94 10.73 -7.29 -3.08
CA PRO A 94 11.92 -6.99 -2.29
C PRO A 94 12.74 -5.79 -2.78
N GLY A 95 12.52 -5.35 -4.01
CA GLY A 95 13.19 -4.19 -4.60
C GLY A 95 12.51 -2.85 -4.30
N ALA A 96 11.30 -2.85 -3.74
CA ALA A 96 10.64 -1.62 -3.33
C ALA A 96 11.43 -0.91 -2.23
N GLU A 97 11.34 0.41 -2.16
CA GLU A 97 11.91 1.25 -1.11
C GLU A 97 10.78 1.79 -0.24
N ILE A 98 10.77 1.46 1.05
CA ILE A 98 9.67 1.83 1.95
C ILE A 98 10.26 2.48 3.20
N GLY A 99 9.79 3.69 3.51
CA GLY A 99 10.15 4.47 4.68
C GLY A 99 9.68 3.89 6.01
N ASP A 100 9.77 4.70 7.05
CA ASP A 100 9.37 4.35 8.41
C ASP A 100 7.85 4.48 8.63
N ARG A 101 7.32 3.78 9.65
CA ARG A 101 5.92 3.89 10.10
C ARG A 101 4.89 3.61 9.00
N PHE A 102 5.28 2.80 8.01
CA PHE A 102 4.39 2.32 6.98
C PHE A 102 3.38 1.35 7.58
N PHE A 103 2.09 1.55 7.28
CA PHE A 103 1.02 0.72 7.79
C PHE A 103 0.11 0.22 6.67
N ILE A 104 -0.21 -1.06 6.69
CA ILE A 104 -1.18 -1.69 5.79
C ILE A 104 -2.33 -2.19 6.65
N ASP A 105 -3.49 -1.58 6.48
CA ASP A 105 -4.71 -1.97 7.17
C ASP A 105 -5.51 -2.98 6.34
N HIS A 106 -6.00 -4.06 6.99
CA HIS A 106 -6.61 -5.24 6.39
C HIS A 106 -5.70 -5.98 5.40
N GLY A 107 -5.23 -5.36 4.38
CA GLY A 107 -4.11 -5.72 3.50
C GLY A 107 -4.41 -6.72 2.38
N MET A 108 -5.45 -7.53 2.44
CA MET A 108 -5.73 -8.54 1.41
C MET A 108 -5.73 -7.92 0.00
N GLY A 109 -4.94 -8.50 -0.91
CA GLY A 109 -4.84 -8.05 -2.31
C GLY A 109 -4.03 -6.78 -2.54
N VAL A 110 -3.28 -6.29 -1.55
CA VAL A 110 -2.28 -5.23 -1.76
C VAL A 110 -1.13 -5.75 -2.61
N VAL A 111 -0.72 -4.95 -3.61
CA VAL A 111 0.44 -5.25 -4.47
C VAL A 111 1.35 -4.03 -4.54
N ILE A 112 2.61 -4.19 -4.15
CA ILE A 112 3.66 -3.16 -4.21
C ILE A 112 4.75 -3.64 -5.16
N GLY A 113 4.90 -2.97 -6.31
CA GLY A 113 5.82 -3.35 -7.37
C GLY A 113 7.29 -3.01 -7.10
N GLU A 114 8.17 -3.57 -7.92
CA GLU A 114 9.63 -3.58 -7.74
C GLU A 114 10.28 -2.22 -7.52
N THR A 115 9.90 -1.23 -8.33
CA THR A 115 10.54 0.11 -8.30
C THR A 115 9.68 1.15 -7.60
N THR A 116 8.73 0.70 -6.75
CA THR A 116 7.93 1.59 -5.91
C THR A 116 8.80 2.24 -4.85
N ILE A 117 8.59 3.53 -4.62
CA ILE A 117 9.17 4.28 -3.51
C ILE A 117 8.02 4.76 -2.63
N ILE A 118 8.11 4.56 -1.32
CA ILE A 118 7.11 4.97 -0.34
C ILE A 118 7.83 5.75 0.76
N GLY A 119 7.38 6.97 1.03
CA GLY A 119 7.87 7.80 2.12
C GLY A 119 7.44 7.31 3.50
N ASP A 120 7.64 8.16 4.50
CA ASP A 120 7.29 7.87 5.89
C ASP A 120 5.78 8.08 6.15
N ASP A 121 5.25 7.40 7.17
CA ASP A 121 3.88 7.61 7.63
C ASP A 121 2.80 7.36 6.56
N VAL A 122 2.99 6.41 5.67
CA VAL A 122 2.01 6.06 4.63
C VAL A 122 1.08 4.96 5.12
N LEU A 123 -0.21 5.11 4.82
CA LEU A 123 -1.25 4.11 5.07
C LEU A 123 -1.84 3.60 3.77
N LEU A 124 -1.84 2.29 3.59
CA LEU A 124 -2.55 1.60 2.50
C LEU A 124 -3.67 0.72 3.05
N TYR A 125 -4.81 0.73 2.39
CA TYR A 125 -5.90 -0.20 2.65
C TYR A 125 -5.87 -1.41 1.71
N GLN A 126 -6.70 -2.42 1.99
CA GLN A 126 -6.81 -3.63 1.19
C GLN A 126 -7.08 -3.33 -0.29
N GLY A 127 -6.60 -4.21 -1.17
CA GLY A 127 -6.80 -4.15 -2.61
C GLY A 127 -6.04 -3.03 -3.33
N VAL A 128 -5.23 -2.23 -2.64
CA VAL A 128 -4.40 -1.19 -3.26
C VAL A 128 -3.34 -1.82 -4.17
N THR A 129 -3.13 -1.21 -5.35
CA THR A 129 -2.06 -1.61 -6.26
C THR A 129 -1.16 -0.41 -6.56
N LEU A 130 0.13 -0.54 -6.25
CA LEU A 130 1.19 0.35 -6.69
C LEU A 130 1.91 -0.35 -7.86
N GLY A 131 1.36 -0.17 -9.06
CA GLY A 131 1.68 -0.96 -10.25
C GLY A 131 2.54 -0.23 -11.26
N GLY A 132 3.28 -0.99 -12.07
CA GLY A 132 3.99 -0.48 -13.23
C GLY A 132 3.12 -0.47 -14.47
N THR A 133 3.52 0.34 -15.45
CA THR A 133 2.96 0.34 -16.81
C THR A 133 4.06 0.12 -17.82
N GLY A 134 3.71 -0.49 -18.96
CA GLY A 134 4.65 -0.78 -20.05
C GLY A 134 5.59 -1.96 -19.78
N LEU A 135 6.51 -2.19 -20.74
CA LEU A 135 7.48 -3.29 -20.73
C LEU A 135 8.92 -2.80 -20.45
N GLU A 136 9.09 -1.53 -20.16
CA GLU A 136 10.41 -0.92 -19.96
C GLU A 136 11.07 -1.42 -18.67
N LYS A 137 12.38 -1.61 -18.73
CA LYS A 137 13.21 -1.87 -17.56
C LYS A 137 13.50 -0.55 -16.83
N GLY A 138 13.53 -0.56 -15.50
CA GLY A 138 13.82 0.62 -14.70
C GLY A 138 12.61 1.11 -13.90
N LYS A 139 12.60 2.41 -13.58
CA LYS A 139 11.55 3.04 -12.79
C LYS A 139 10.23 3.07 -13.56
N ARG A 140 9.26 2.22 -13.15
CA ARG A 140 7.95 2.06 -13.78
C ARG A 140 6.79 1.99 -12.78
N HIS A 141 7.10 2.01 -11.49
CA HIS A 141 6.12 2.02 -10.41
C HIS A 141 6.09 3.39 -9.72
N PRO A 142 5.01 3.74 -9.03
CA PRO A 142 4.84 5.05 -8.45
C PRO A 142 5.82 5.37 -7.32
N THR A 143 6.00 6.68 -7.10
CA THR A 143 6.60 7.24 -5.90
C THR A 143 5.50 7.84 -5.05
N ILE A 144 5.40 7.41 -3.80
CA ILE A 144 4.43 7.88 -2.82
C ILE A 144 5.19 8.72 -1.80
N GLY A 145 4.80 9.97 -1.63
CA GLY A 145 5.36 10.86 -0.61
C GLY A 145 5.03 10.45 0.82
N SER A 146 5.40 11.27 1.77
CA SER A 146 5.16 11.04 3.19
C SER A 146 3.75 11.47 3.61
N ASN A 147 3.22 10.83 4.68
CA ASN A 147 1.90 11.11 5.24
C ASN A 147 0.76 10.98 4.21
N VAL A 148 0.86 10.01 3.31
CA VAL A 148 -0.15 9.72 2.28
C VAL A 148 -1.07 8.60 2.75
N VAL A 149 -2.36 8.76 2.48
CA VAL A 149 -3.38 7.72 2.71
C VAL A 149 -3.93 7.25 1.37
N VAL A 150 -3.88 5.95 1.13
CA VAL A 150 -4.42 5.32 -0.09
C VAL A 150 -5.59 4.43 0.27
N GLY A 151 -6.78 4.86 -0.10
CA GLY A 151 -8.05 4.20 0.22
C GLY A 151 -8.20 2.84 -0.45
N THR A 152 -9.15 2.07 0.09
CA THR A 152 -9.49 0.71 -0.34
C THR A 152 -9.58 0.56 -1.84
N GLY A 153 -8.89 -0.44 -2.40
CA GLY A 153 -9.00 -0.79 -3.81
C GLY A 153 -8.38 0.19 -4.80
N ALA A 154 -7.80 1.30 -4.37
CA ALA A 154 -7.20 2.28 -5.29
C ALA A 154 -6.04 1.68 -6.11
N LYS A 155 -5.89 2.15 -7.34
CA LYS A 155 -4.83 1.73 -8.27
C LYS A 155 -4.01 2.95 -8.65
N ILE A 156 -2.72 2.94 -8.33
CA ILE A 156 -1.76 3.98 -8.71
C ILE A 156 -0.78 3.34 -9.67
N LEU A 157 -0.80 3.78 -10.93
CA LEU A 157 -0.17 3.06 -12.02
C LEU A 157 0.82 3.94 -12.79
N GLY A 158 2.01 3.40 -13.01
CA GLY A 158 3.06 4.04 -13.79
C GLY A 158 4.12 4.74 -12.94
N ASN A 159 5.11 5.32 -13.61
CA ASN A 159 6.14 6.12 -12.98
C ASN A 159 5.60 7.55 -12.70
N ILE A 160 4.72 7.65 -11.72
CA ILE A 160 4.08 8.89 -11.29
C ILE A 160 4.38 9.17 -9.82
N THR A 161 4.21 10.42 -9.42
CA THR A 161 4.46 10.86 -8.03
C THR A 161 3.15 11.29 -7.37
N ILE A 162 2.91 10.78 -6.17
CA ILE A 162 1.89 11.25 -5.26
C ILE A 162 2.59 12.10 -4.19
N GLY A 163 2.31 13.39 -4.17
CA GLY A 163 2.93 14.34 -3.24
C GLY A 163 2.51 14.12 -1.79
N ASP A 164 3.31 14.64 -0.87
CA ASP A 164 3.12 14.51 0.58
C ASP A 164 1.73 14.98 1.03
N ASN A 165 1.26 14.45 2.16
CA ASN A 165 -0.02 14.81 2.79
C ASN A 165 -1.24 14.62 1.88
N SER A 166 -1.16 13.76 0.88
CA SER A 166 -2.25 13.53 -0.07
C SER A 166 -3.14 12.36 0.36
N TYR A 167 -4.40 12.41 -0.08
CA TYR A 167 -5.39 11.37 0.15
C TYR A 167 -5.91 10.85 -1.20
N ILE A 168 -5.76 9.56 -1.43
CA ILE A 168 -6.30 8.86 -2.60
C ILE A 168 -7.56 8.12 -2.15
N GLY A 169 -8.69 8.50 -2.71
CA GLY A 169 -9.99 7.93 -2.37
C GLY A 169 -10.13 6.46 -2.77
N ALA A 170 -11.07 5.77 -2.12
CA ALA A 170 -11.35 4.36 -2.41
C ALA A 170 -11.67 4.14 -3.89
N ASN A 171 -11.14 3.06 -4.47
CA ASN A 171 -11.29 2.67 -5.88
C ASN A 171 -10.86 3.71 -6.92
N ALA A 172 -10.12 4.75 -6.52
CA ALA A 172 -9.56 5.70 -7.49
C ALA A 172 -8.49 5.03 -8.37
N VAL A 173 -8.45 5.41 -9.65
CA VAL A 173 -7.41 4.98 -10.59
C VAL A 173 -6.55 6.17 -10.97
N VAL A 174 -5.35 6.27 -10.40
CA VAL A 174 -4.43 7.40 -10.57
C VAL A 174 -3.36 7.02 -11.56
N ILE A 175 -3.26 7.81 -12.64
CA ILE A 175 -2.34 7.60 -13.77
C ILE A 175 -1.56 8.88 -14.13
N LYS A 176 -1.63 9.91 -13.29
CA LYS A 176 -0.91 11.18 -13.43
C LYS A 176 -0.39 11.63 -12.08
N ASP A 177 0.64 12.46 -12.10
CA ASP A 177 1.19 13.06 -10.89
C ASP A 177 0.13 13.81 -10.08
N VAL A 178 0.27 13.73 -8.76
CA VAL A 178 -0.60 14.39 -7.77
C VAL A 178 0.24 15.33 -6.93
N PRO A 179 -0.04 16.64 -6.94
CA PRO A 179 0.64 17.60 -6.07
C PRO A 179 0.46 17.29 -4.59
N PRO A 180 1.36 17.78 -3.71
CA PRO A 180 1.17 17.63 -2.27
C PRO A 180 -0.16 18.26 -1.79
N ASN A 181 -0.60 17.83 -0.60
CA ASN A 181 -1.80 18.31 0.07
C ASN A 181 -3.10 18.15 -0.75
N SER A 182 -3.16 17.11 -1.59
CA SER A 182 -4.26 16.90 -2.53
C SER A 182 -5.17 15.75 -2.13
N THR A 183 -6.44 15.85 -2.51
CA THR A 183 -7.39 14.72 -2.46
C THR A 183 -7.77 14.33 -3.88
N VAL A 184 -7.60 13.04 -4.21
CA VAL A 184 -7.89 12.46 -5.53
C VAL A 184 -8.99 11.42 -5.41
N VAL A 185 -10.00 11.47 -6.28
CA VAL A 185 -11.08 10.47 -6.34
C VAL A 185 -11.45 10.15 -7.79
N GLY A 186 -12.07 9.00 -8.00
CA GLY A 186 -12.70 8.59 -9.26
C GLY A 186 -11.82 7.80 -10.21
N VAL A 187 -12.40 7.44 -11.37
CA VAL A 187 -11.79 6.66 -12.45
C VAL A 187 -12.07 7.39 -13.78
N PRO A 188 -11.06 7.99 -14.42
CA PRO A 188 -9.71 8.26 -13.92
C PRO A 188 -9.71 9.22 -12.72
N GLY A 189 -8.68 9.12 -11.87
CA GLY A 189 -8.52 9.93 -10.68
C GLY A 189 -8.41 11.42 -10.98
N ARG A 190 -9.21 12.22 -10.26
CA ARG A 190 -9.22 13.69 -10.37
C ARG A 190 -8.97 14.33 -9.02
N ILE A 191 -8.19 15.40 -8.99
CA ILE A 191 -7.91 16.18 -7.78
C ILE A 191 -9.17 16.97 -7.44
N THR A 192 -9.79 16.72 -6.29
CA THR A 192 -11.01 17.41 -5.82
C THR A 192 -10.73 18.46 -4.75
N LYS A 193 -9.58 18.34 -4.07
CA LYS A 193 -9.09 19.32 -3.10
C LYS A 193 -7.58 19.48 -3.23
N GLN A 194 -7.07 20.67 -3.02
CA GLN A 194 -5.66 20.98 -2.90
C GLN A 194 -5.46 22.07 -1.86
N ASP A 195 -4.49 21.92 -0.97
CA ASP A 195 -4.20 22.87 0.14
C ASP A 195 -5.45 23.23 0.97
N GLY A 196 -6.29 22.22 1.25
CA GLY A 196 -7.53 22.38 2.02
C GLY A 196 -8.68 23.08 1.28
N LYS A 197 -8.43 23.63 0.08
CA LYS A 197 -9.46 24.26 -0.76
C LYS A 197 -10.05 23.25 -1.72
N LYS A 198 -11.39 23.23 -1.84
CA LYS A 198 -12.04 22.52 -2.95
C LYS A 198 -11.54 23.13 -4.26
N ILE A 199 -11.09 22.29 -5.17
CA ILE A 199 -10.88 22.70 -6.54
C ILE A 199 -12.27 22.77 -7.15
N ASP A 200 -12.71 23.98 -7.48
CA ASP A 200 -13.96 24.22 -8.18
C ASP A 200 -13.80 23.75 -9.64
N PHE A 201 -13.94 22.46 -9.84
CA PHE A 201 -14.49 22.04 -11.11
C PHE A 201 -15.93 22.50 -11.05
N SER A 202 -16.38 23.34 -12.00
CA SER A 202 -17.77 23.75 -12.11
C SER A 202 -18.61 22.50 -11.85
N LEU A 203 -19.27 22.50 -10.68
CA LEU A 203 -19.94 21.34 -10.11
C LEU A 203 -21.21 21.08 -10.88
N ASP A 204 -21.05 20.54 -12.05
CA ASP A 204 -22.10 19.76 -12.66
C ASP A 204 -21.87 18.31 -12.24
N HIS A 205 -22.42 17.93 -11.08
CA HIS A 205 -22.38 16.58 -10.57
C HIS A 205 -23.12 15.56 -11.47
N ILE A 206 -23.83 16.06 -12.47
CA ILE A 206 -24.56 15.30 -13.48
C ILE A 206 -23.68 15.11 -14.73
N HIS A 207 -22.70 16.00 -14.95
CA HIS A 207 -21.76 15.94 -16.06
C HIS A 207 -20.36 15.59 -15.58
N VAL A 208 -20.21 14.49 -14.84
CA VAL A 208 -18.95 13.72 -14.90
C VAL A 208 -18.92 13.14 -16.30
N LEU A 209 -18.56 14.01 -17.25
CA LEU A 209 -18.50 13.64 -18.67
C LEU A 209 -17.46 12.56 -18.80
N ASP A 210 -17.94 11.32 -18.88
CA ASP A 210 -17.29 10.28 -19.63
C ASP A 210 -16.84 10.95 -20.95
N PRO A 211 -15.57 10.83 -21.38
CA PRO A 211 -15.12 11.35 -22.66
C PRO A 211 -16.03 11.00 -23.82
N LEU A 212 -16.69 9.85 -23.77
CA LEU A 212 -17.73 9.41 -24.67
C LEU A 212 -18.98 10.32 -24.64
N LEU A 213 -19.41 10.80 -23.48
CA LEU A 213 -20.54 11.72 -23.39
C LEU A 213 -20.22 13.11 -23.94
N GLN A 214 -18.96 13.59 -23.79
CA GLN A 214 -18.51 14.81 -24.43
C GLN A 214 -18.54 14.69 -25.96
N GLU A 215 -18.06 13.59 -26.46
CA GLU A 215 -18.06 13.31 -27.91
C GLU A 215 -19.47 13.16 -28.48
N ILE A 216 -20.37 12.53 -27.72
CA ILE A 216 -21.81 12.42 -28.07
C ILE A 216 -22.50 13.80 -28.08
N GLU A 217 -22.22 14.67 -27.10
CA GLU A 217 -22.80 16.02 -27.10
C GLU A 217 -22.23 16.90 -28.25
N GLU A 218 -20.95 16.75 -28.54
CA GLU A 218 -20.35 17.46 -29.67
C GLU A 218 -20.91 16.96 -31.01
N LEU A 219 -21.12 15.65 -31.16
CA LEU A 219 -21.78 15.06 -32.32
C LEU A 219 -23.25 15.51 -32.45
N LYS A 220 -24.00 15.58 -31.36
CA LYS A 220 -25.37 16.15 -31.37
C LYS A 220 -25.38 17.61 -31.82
N LYS A 221 -24.47 18.45 -31.28
CA LYS A 221 -24.36 19.86 -31.70
C LYS A 221 -23.99 20.02 -33.18
N ARG A 222 -23.22 19.06 -33.75
CA ARG A 222 -22.92 19.05 -35.17
C ARG A 222 -24.12 18.61 -36.00
N LEU A 223 -24.90 17.64 -35.53
CA LEU A 223 -26.12 17.19 -36.20
C LEU A 223 -27.18 18.32 -36.26
N ASP A 224 -27.42 18.99 -35.13
CA ASP A 224 -28.36 20.13 -35.04
C ASP A 224 -27.97 21.32 -35.95
N LYS A 225 -26.69 21.43 -36.33
CA LYS A 225 -26.23 22.43 -37.27
C LYS A 225 -26.40 22.02 -38.76
N LEU A 226 -26.52 20.73 -39.02
CA LEU A 226 -26.73 20.19 -40.39
C LEU A 226 -28.21 20.09 -40.74
N GLU A 227 -29.08 20.10 -39.75
CA GLU A 227 -30.54 20.06 -39.92
C GLU A 227 -31.20 21.45 -40.04
N LYS A 228 -30.40 22.52 -39.92
CA LYS A 228 -30.79 23.92 -40.16
C LYS A 228 -30.23 24.43 -41.49
#